data_4838f4f3692358a3c019bc86cba3bc58
#
_entry.id   4838f4f3692358a3c019bc86cba3bc58
#
_cell.length_a   1.000
_cell.length_b   1.000
_cell.length_c   1.000
_cell.angle_alpha   90.00
_cell.angle_beta   90.00
_cell.angle_gamma   90.00
#
_symmetry.space_group_name_H-M   'P 1'
#
loop_
_entity.id
_entity.type
_entity.pdbx_description
1 polymer ?
#
loop_
_entity_poly.entity_id
_entity_poly.type
_entity_poly.pdbx_seq_one_letter_code
_entity_poly.pdbx_strand_id
1 'polypeptide(L)'
;MTKFLETQTGQKLAYSFTNGTGPTVVFLGGFKSDMEGSKAIFLEKWAKKSNRSFLRFDYSGHGQSTGDFLNLGIGDWLNDTKQIIELTKNNGLILIGSSMGGWISLLLSRELGSRLKGLITIAAAPDFTEDSMWKNFTEDQKKEVFNKGVVYLPSDYGEPYPITRYL
;
A
#
# COMPACT_ATOMS: atom_id res chain seq x y z
N MET A 1 1.02 -18.71 -5.07
CA MET A 1 2.50 -18.75 -4.86
C MET A 1 2.98 -17.31 -4.94
N THR A 2 3.70 -16.83 -3.90
CA THR A 2 4.31 -15.50 -3.87
C THR A 2 5.41 -15.40 -4.93
N LYS A 3 5.44 -14.29 -5.65
CA LYS A 3 6.47 -13.92 -6.61
C LYS A 3 7.13 -12.62 -6.16
N PHE A 4 8.24 -12.26 -6.76
CA PHE A 4 8.96 -11.03 -6.44
C PHE A 4 9.23 -10.22 -7.72
N LEU A 5 9.02 -8.91 -7.64
CA LEU A 5 9.44 -7.93 -8.63
C LEU A 5 10.60 -7.13 -8.05
N GLU A 6 11.72 -7.07 -8.76
CA GLU A 6 12.82 -6.18 -8.41
C GLU A 6 12.50 -4.77 -8.93
N THR A 7 12.54 -3.79 -8.02
CA THR A 7 12.27 -2.39 -8.33
C THR A 7 13.53 -1.70 -8.86
N GLN A 8 13.35 -0.52 -9.45
CA GLN A 8 14.47 0.32 -9.90
C GLN A 8 15.40 0.75 -8.74
N THR A 9 14.91 0.75 -7.51
CA THR A 9 15.68 1.05 -6.30
C THR A 9 16.33 -0.19 -5.67
N GLY A 10 16.21 -1.37 -6.30
CA GLY A 10 16.79 -2.63 -5.83
C GLY A 10 15.97 -3.34 -4.74
N GLN A 11 14.78 -2.83 -4.38
CA GLN A 11 13.88 -3.53 -3.48
C GLN A 11 13.19 -4.69 -4.21
N LYS A 12 12.79 -5.73 -3.47
CA LYS A 12 12.01 -6.86 -3.99
C LYS A 12 10.61 -6.77 -3.44
N LEU A 13 9.63 -6.47 -4.30
CA LEU A 13 8.22 -6.42 -3.95
C LEU A 13 7.59 -7.80 -4.07
N ALA A 14 7.09 -8.33 -2.97
CA ALA A 14 6.33 -9.57 -2.94
C ALA A 14 4.93 -9.34 -3.52
N TYR A 15 4.47 -10.23 -4.37
CA TYR A 15 3.13 -10.15 -4.96
C TYR A 15 2.52 -11.50 -5.28
N SER A 16 1.20 -11.51 -5.40
CA SER A 16 0.40 -12.60 -5.96
C SER A 16 -0.45 -12.06 -7.12
N PHE A 17 -0.33 -12.70 -8.27
CA PHE A 17 -1.10 -12.35 -9.47
C PHE A 17 -1.99 -13.52 -9.88
N THR A 18 -3.28 -13.28 -9.90
CA THR A 18 -4.30 -14.21 -10.40
C THR A 18 -4.66 -13.82 -11.83
N ASN A 19 -4.43 -14.70 -12.77
CA ASN A 19 -4.87 -14.51 -14.17
C ASN A 19 -6.40 -14.59 -14.26
N GLY A 20 -6.95 -13.77 -15.14
CA GLY A 20 -8.39 -13.74 -15.42
C GLY A 20 -8.70 -12.77 -16.56
N THR A 21 -9.96 -12.41 -16.72
CA THR A 21 -10.46 -11.55 -17.79
C THR A 21 -10.80 -10.14 -17.28
N GLY A 22 -10.92 -9.18 -18.21
CA GLY A 22 -11.30 -7.79 -17.96
C GLY A 22 -10.18 -6.95 -17.33
N PRO A 23 -10.52 -5.75 -16.84
CA PRO A 23 -9.57 -4.93 -16.10
C PRO A 23 -9.01 -5.67 -14.89
N THR A 24 -7.72 -5.49 -14.62
CA THR A 24 -7.09 -6.07 -13.43
C THR A 24 -7.53 -5.32 -12.18
N VAL A 25 -8.06 -6.05 -11.22
CA VAL A 25 -8.34 -5.52 -9.88
C VAL A 25 -7.05 -5.53 -9.09
N VAL A 26 -6.63 -4.38 -8.57
CA VAL A 26 -5.41 -4.22 -7.76
C VAL A 26 -5.83 -3.85 -6.35
N PHE A 27 -5.42 -4.65 -5.37
CA PHE A 27 -5.65 -4.35 -3.96
C PHE A 27 -4.43 -3.66 -3.34
N LEU A 28 -4.67 -2.51 -2.73
CA LEU A 28 -3.69 -1.68 -2.04
C LEU A 28 -3.95 -1.76 -0.54
N GLY A 29 -3.01 -2.32 0.21
CA GLY A 29 -3.09 -2.52 1.65
C GLY A 29 -2.96 -1.24 2.47
N GLY A 30 -3.27 -1.32 3.77
CA GLY A 30 -3.09 -0.24 4.72
C GLY A 30 -1.68 -0.20 5.33
N PHE A 31 -1.44 0.81 6.17
CA PHE A 31 -0.21 1.00 6.91
C PHE A 31 0.08 -0.22 7.81
N LYS A 32 1.29 -0.74 7.74
CA LYS A 32 1.75 -1.93 8.50
C LYS A 32 0.93 -3.20 8.26
N SER A 33 0.13 -3.26 7.20
CA SER A 33 -0.55 -4.49 6.79
C SER A 33 0.21 -5.18 5.66
N ASP A 34 -0.11 -6.45 5.45
CA ASP A 34 0.47 -7.26 4.37
C ASP A 34 -0.59 -7.77 3.38
N MET A 35 -0.12 -8.36 2.30
CA MET A 35 -0.99 -8.89 1.23
C MET A 35 -1.74 -10.18 1.64
N GLU A 36 -1.44 -10.78 2.79
CA GLU A 36 -2.15 -11.96 3.32
C GLU A 36 -3.32 -11.57 4.23
N GLY A 37 -3.54 -10.27 4.44
CA GLY A 37 -4.66 -9.76 5.23
C GLY A 37 -6.03 -10.20 4.68
N SER A 38 -7.01 -10.27 5.56
CA SER A 38 -8.35 -10.83 5.28
C SER A 38 -9.04 -10.24 4.06
N LYS A 39 -8.94 -8.90 3.85
CA LYS A 39 -9.53 -8.22 2.69
C LYS A 39 -8.88 -8.65 1.38
N ALA A 40 -7.55 -8.70 1.35
CA ALA A 40 -6.78 -9.11 0.17
C ALA A 40 -7.10 -10.56 -0.24
N ILE A 41 -7.11 -11.47 0.73
CA ILE A 41 -7.44 -12.88 0.52
C ILE A 41 -8.90 -13.07 0.10
N PHE A 42 -9.83 -12.34 0.70
CA PHE A 42 -11.25 -12.40 0.32
C PHE A 42 -11.44 -11.98 -1.16
N LEU A 43 -10.83 -10.87 -1.54
CA LEU A 43 -10.91 -10.34 -2.91
C LEU A 43 -10.23 -11.27 -3.92
N GLU A 44 -9.09 -11.88 -3.57
CA GLU A 44 -8.45 -12.87 -4.44
C GLU A 44 -9.34 -14.11 -4.66
N LYS A 45 -9.98 -14.62 -3.60
CA LYS A 45 -10.95 -15.73 -3.71
C LYS A 45 -12.12 -15.38 -4.61
N TRP A 46 -12.69 -14.18 -4.44
CA TRP A 46 -13.74 -13.67 -5.31
C TRP A 46 -13.27 -13.57 -6.77
N ALA A 47 -12.09 -13.01 -7.00
CA ALA A 47 -11.52 -12.86 -8.34
C ALA A 47 -11.34 -14.21 -9.05
N LYS A 48 -10.80 -15.21 -8.34
CA LYS A 48 -10.66 -16.58 -8.84
C LYS A 48 -12.02 -17.17 -9.21
N LYS A 49 -13.04 -17.05 -8.36
CA LYS A 49 -14.38 -17.55 -8.60
C LYS A 49 -15.05 -16.86 -9.80
N SER A 50 -14.78 -15.56 -9.99
CA SER A 50 -15.39 -14.74 -11.04
C SER A 50 -14.53 -14.65 -12.31
N ASN A 51 -13.46 -15.43 -12.41
CA ASN A 51 -12.49 -15.38 -13.51
C ASN A 51 -11.98 -13.96 -13.80
N ARG A 52 -11.67 -13.18 -12.73
CA ARG A 52 -11.15 -11.81 -12.83
C ARG A 52 -9.64 -11.78 -12.61
N SER A 53 -8.96 -10.96 -13.40
CA SER A 53 -7.56 -10.64 -13.14
C SER A 53 -7.41 -9.86 -11.83
N PHE A 54 -6.51 -10.32 -10.94
CA PHE A 54 -6.33 -9.72 -9.61
C PHE A 54 -4.86 -9.69 -9.20
N LEU A 55 -4.44 -8.56 -8.62
CA LEU A 55 -3.10 -8.33 -8.10
C LEU A 55 -3.19 -7.86 -6.63
N ARG A 56 -2.45 -8.51 -5.74
CA ARG A 56 -2.15 -8.05 -4.39
C ARG A 56 -0.65 -8.10 -4.16
N PHE A 57 -0.13 -7.21 -3.34
CA PHE A 57 1.31 -7.10 -3.13
C PHE A 57 1.61 -6.43 -1.78
N ASP A 58 2.85 -6.59 -1.34
CA ASP A 58 3.40 -5.89 -0.20
C ASP A 58 4.25 -4.71 -0.70
N TYR A 59 4.06 -3.53 -0.11
CA TYR A 59 4.95 -2.40 -0.34
C TYR A 59 6.34 -2.69 0.22
N SER A 60 7.36 -1.94 -0.20
CA SER A 60 8.68 -1.97 0.43
C SER A 60 8.57 -1.82 1.95
N GLY A 61 9.30 -2.64 2.70
CA GLY A 61 9.28 -2.66 4.16
C GLY A 61 8.01 -3.25 4.79
N HIS A 62 7.07 -3.81 4.00
CA HIS A 62 5.88 -4.51 4.48
C HIS A 62 5.94 -6.00 4.13
N GLY A 63 5.28 -6.82 4.93
CA GLY A 63 5.07 -8.24 4.69
C GLY A 63 6.33 -8.99 4.26
N GLN A 64 6.32 -9.57 3.06
CA GLN A 64 7.43 -10.35 2.49
C GLN A 64 8.35 -9.49 1.57
N SER A 65 8.03 -8.22 1.35
CA SER A 65 8.87 -7.31 0.57
C SER A 65 10.11 -6.88 1.34
N THR A 66 11.21 -6.63 0.62
CA THR A 66 12.43 -6.08 1.22
C THR A 66 12.27 -4.58 1.47
N GLY A 67 13.20 -4.01 2.21
CA GLY A 67 13.25 -2.58 2.54
C GLY A 67 13.22 -2.35 4.05
N ASP A 68 13.78 -1.23 4.47
CA ASP A 68 13.70 -0.78 5.85
C ASP A 68 12.51 0.16 6.01
N PHE A 69 11.46 -0.32 6.66
CA PHE A 69 10.24 0.44 6.90
C PHE A 69 10.50 1.83 7.51
N LEU A 70 11.52 1.95 8.37
CA LEU A 70 11.81 3.20 9.07
C LEU A 70 12.34 4.31 8.15
N ASN A 71 12.79 3.96 6.95
CA ASN A 71 13.33 4.89 5.95
C ASN A 71 12.39 5.09 4.75
N LEU A 72 11.14 4.65 4.84
CA LEU A 72 10.17 4.69 3.74
C LEU A 72 8.92 5.48 4.15
N GLY A 73 8.26 6.05 3.15
CA GLY A 73 7.04 6.83 3.32
C GLY A 73 6.05 6.67 2.17
N ILE A 74 5.00 7.47 2.18
CA ILE A 74 3.90 7.43 1.21
C ILE A 74 4.39 7.54 -0.24
N GLY A 75 5.39 8.40 -0.48
CA GLY A 75 5.96 8.59 -1.82
C GLY A 75 6.65 7.33 -2.36
N ASP A 76 7.37 6.60 -1.49
CA ASP A 76 8.03 5.35 -1.86
C ASP A 76 7.00 4.27 -2.17
N TRP A 77 5.96 4.12 -1.35
CA TRP A 77 4.90 3.14 -1.56
C TRP A 77 4.01 3.46 -2.76
N LEU A 78 3.82 4.75 -3.09
CA LEU A 78 3.22 5.15 -4.35
C LEU A 78 4.09 4.72 -5.54
N ASN A 79 5.41 4.90 -5.44
CA ASN A 79 6.34 4.47 -6.48
C ASN A 79 6.38 2.95 -6.64
N ASP A 80 6.38 2.19 -5.54
CA ASP A 80 6.22 0.73 -5.57
C ASP A 80 4.96 0.32 -6.31
N THR A 81 3.85 1.01 -6.04
CA THR A 81 2.57 0.74 -6.71
C THR A 81 2.66 1.00 -8.21
N LYS A 82 3.32 2.10 -8.63
CA LYS A 82 3.54 2.39 -10.05
C LYS A 82 4.32 1.29 -10.74
N GLN A 83 5.35 0.76 -10.09
CA GLN A 83 6.17 -0.31 -10.66
C GLN A 83 5.42 -1.64 -10.73
N ILE A 84 4.71 -2.03 -9.65
CA ILE A 84 4.04 -3.33 -9.60
C ILE A 84 2.87 -3.44 -10.58
N ILE A 85 2.13 -2.36 -10.83
CA ILE A 85 1.01 -2.36 -11.79
C ILE A 85 1.46 -2.54 -13.24
N GLU A 86 2.74 -2.36 -13.55
CA GLU A 86 3.26 -2.66 -14.89
C GLU A 86 3.20 -4.17 -15.23
N LEU A 87 3.11 -5.04 -14.22
CA LEU A 87 2.83 -6.46 -14.42
C LEU A 87 1.47 -6.72 -15.09
N THR A 88 0.55 -5.76 -15.04
CA THR A 88 -0.79 -5.89 -15.64
C THR A 88 -0.80 -5.63 -17.15
N LYS A 89 0.32 -5.25 -17.72
CA LYS A 89 0.50 -4.97 -19.16
C LYS A 89 -0.54 -3.98 -19.67
N ASN A 90 -0.82 -3.06 -19.93
CA ASN A 90 -1.84 -2.15 -20.52
C ASN A 90 -3.32 -2.56 -20.32
N ASN A 91 -3.63 -3.58 -19.53
CA ASN A 91 -5.01 -3.83 -19.12
C ASN A 91 -5.52 -2.65 -18.31
N GLY A 92 -6.79 -2.34 -18.45
CA GLY A 92 -7.44 -1.38 -17.57
C GLY A 92 -7.32 -1.83 -16.10
N LEU A 93 -7.34 -0.89 -15.17
CA LEU A 93 -7.16 -1.12 -13.75
C LEU A 93 -8.41 -0.74 -12.96
N ILE A 94 -8.78 -1.57 -12.01
CA ILE A 94 -9.72 -1.22 -10.94
C ILE A 94 -8.92 -1.23 -9.65
N LEU A 95 -8.77 -0.08 -9.00
CA LEU A 95 -8.05 0.03 -7.74
C LEU A 95 -9.01 -0.18 -6.57
N ILE A 96 -8.63 -1.02 -5.61
CA ILE A 96 -9.33 -1.18 -4.33
C ILE A 96 -8.33 -0.87 -3.23
N GLY A 97 -8.42 0.29 -2.62
CA GLY A 97 -7.50 0.76 -1.59
C GLY A 97 -8.12 0.81 -0.21
N SER A 98 -7.45 0.23 0.79
CA SER A 98 -7.89 0.25 2.19
C SER A 98 -7.00 1.16 3.03
N SER A 99 -7.60 2.09 3.80
CA SER A 99 -6.87 3.01 4.70
C SER A 99 -5.79 3.80 3.93
N MET A 100 -4.51 3.67 4.28
CA MET A 100 -3.37 4.23 3.55
C MET A 100 -3.39 3.83 2.06
N GLY A 101 -3.72 2.58 1.74
CA GLY A 101 -3.87 2.13 0.35
C GLY A 101 -4.97 2.86 -0.41
N GLY A 102 -6.00 3.35 0.29
CA GLY A 102 -7.01 4.26 -0.27
C GLY A 102 -6.39 5.61 -0.66
N TRP A 103 -5.54 6.19 0.18
CA TRP A 103 -4.81 7.41 -0.14
C TRP A 103 -3.88 7.20 -1.36
N ILE A 104 -3.05 6.15 -1.34
CA ILE A 104 -2.18 5.83 -2.48
C ILE A 104 -2.99 5.63 -3.78
N SER A 105 -4.17 4.98 -3.69
CA SER A 105 -5.07 4.81 -4.84
C SER A 105 -5.57 6.14 -5.39
N LEU A 106 -5.91 7.10 -4.53
CA LEU A 106 -6.31 8.45 -4.93
C LEU A 106 -5.16 9.21 -5.61
N LEU A 107 -3.95 9.13 -5.06
CA LEU A 107 -2.77 9.73 -5.67
C LEU A 107 -2.50 9.13 -7.06
N LEU A 108 -2.48 7.80 -7.16
CA LEU A 108 -2.24 7.08 -8.40
C LEU A 108 -3.32 7.34 -9.46
N SER A 109 -4.58 7.52 -9.05
CA SER A 109 -5.71 7.76 -9.96
C SER A 109 -5.51 9.00 -10.84
N ARG A 110 -4.77 9.99 -10.35
CA ARG A 110 -4.48 11.24 -11.08
C ARG A 110 -3.53 11.01 -12.26
N GLU A 111 -2.77 9.92 -12.25
CA GLU A 111 -1.75 9.64 -13.26
C GLU A 111 -2.19 8.56 -14.27
N LEU A 112 -3.16 7.72 -13.92
CA LEU A 112 -3.55 6.56 -14.73
C LEU A 112 -4.36 6.89 -15.99
N GLY A 113 -5.01 8.08 -16.04
CA GLY A 113 -5.82 8.47 -17.18
C GLY A 113 -6.82 7.40 -17.61
N SER A 114 -6.82 7.03 -18.88
CA SER A 114 -7.74 6.04 -19.47
C SER A 114 -7.51 4.59 -18.99
N ARG A 115 -6.36 4.30 -18.34
CA ARG A 115 -6.11 3.00 -17.72
C ARG A 115 -7.00 2.77 -16.49
N LEU A 116 -7.38 3.81 -15.77
CA LEU A 116 -8.28 3.68 -14.62
C LEU A 116 -9.70 3.38 -15.09
N LYS A 117 -10.23 2.22 -14.71
CA LYS A 117 -11.59 1.76 -15.02
C LYS A 117 -12.52 1.80 -13.80
N GLY A 118 -11.96 1.93 -12.61
CA GLY A 118 -12.72 2.05 -11.38
C GLY A 118 -11.81 2.30 -10.18
N LEU A 119 -12.36 2.94 -9.16
CA LEU A 119 -11.70 3.21 -7.90
C LEU A 119 -12.67 2.95 -6.76
N ILE A 120 -12.27 2.10 -5.84
CA ILE A 120 -13.02 1.78 -4.61
C ILE A 120 -12.09 2.05 -3.43
N THR A 121 -12.58 2.80 -2.46
CA THR A 121 -11.85 3.04 -1.22
C THR A 121 -12.60 2.43 -0.03
N ILE A 122 -11.85 1.83 0.88
CA ILE A 122 -12.37 1.25 2.12
C ILE A 122 -11.73 2.01 3.27
N ALA A 123 -12.51 2.88 3.93
CA ALA A 123 -12.01 3.76 4.99
C ALA A 123 -10.69 4.45 4.60
N ALA A 124 -10.66 5.07 3.41
CA ALA A 124 -9.46 5.77 2.93
C ALA A 124 -9.05 6.85 3.93
N ALA A 125 -7.74 6.97 4.14
CA ALA A 125 -7.14 7.91 5.06
C ALA A 125 -6.16 8.86 4.32
N PRO A 126 -6.66 9.75 3.42
CA PRO A 126 -5.80 10.73 2.79
C PRO A 126 -5.21 11.67 3.85
N ASP A 127 -3.95 12.05 3.65
CA ASP A 127 -3.22 12.98 4.52
C ASP A 127 -3.24 12.64 6.03
N PHE A 128 -3.46 11.33 6.37
CA PHE A 128 -3.56 10.90 7.78
C PHE A 128 -2.30 11.20 8.59
N THR A 129 -1.17 11.30 7.95
CA THR A 129 0.11 11.61 8.57
C THR A 129 0.11 13.01 9.14
N GLU A 130 -0.46 13.98 8.43
CA GLU A 130 -0.58 15.38 8.86
C GLU A 130 -1.85 15.60 9.71
N ASP A 131 -3.02 15.24 9.15
CA ASP A 131 -4.30 15.61 9.74
C ASP A 131 -4.70 14.78 10.97
N SER A 132 -4.22 13.53 11.05
CA SER A 132 -4.55 12.64 12.18
C SER A 132 -3.37 12.41 13.10
N MET A 133 -2.16 12.24 12.60
CA MET A 133 -1.01 11.90 13.42
C MET A 133 -0.32 13.17 13.92
N TRP A 134 0.31 13.92 13.02
CA TRP A 134 1.11 15.09 13.41
C TRP A 134 0.34 16.13 14.20
N LYS A 135 -0.87 16.44 13.77
CA LYS A 135 -1.76 17.39 14.43
C LYS A 135 -2.08 17.03 15.88
N ASN A 136 -2.16 15.73 16.16
CA ASN A 136 -2.49 15.21 17.50
C ASN A 136 -1.25 14.82 18.33
N PHE A 137 -0.04 14.94 17.80
CA PHE A 137 1.19 14.71 18.56
C PHE A 137 1.37 15.73 19.65
N THR A 138 1.79 15.25 20.83
CA THR A 138 2.31 16.13 21.89
C THR A 138 3.60 16.80 21.42
N GLU A 139 3.97 17.91 22.06
CA GLU A 139 5.24 18.58 21.75
C GLU A 139 6.46 17.65 21.99
N ASP A 140 6.38 16.75 22.95
CA ASP A 140 7.46 15.80 23.20
C ASP A 140 7.54 14.72 22.11
N GLN A 141 6.42 14.23 21.60
CA GLN A 141 6.39 13.32 20.46
C GLN A 141 6.94 13.97 19.18
N LYS A 142 6.59 15.25 18.92
CA LYS A 142 7.15 16.01 17.81
C LYS A 142 8.66 16.17 17.93
N LYS A 143 9.17 16.54 19.11
CA LYS A 143 10.60 16.60 19.38
C LYS A 143 11.28 15.24 19.20
N GLU A 144 10.62 14.17 19.60
CA GLU A 144 11.17 12.82 19.43
C GLU A 144 11.33 12.44 17.95
N VAL A 145 10.32 12.71 17.11
CA VAL A 145 10.43 12.52 15.65
C VAL A 145 11.58 13.34 15.07
N PHE A 146 11.73 14.63 15.47
CA PHE A 146 12.83 15.46 14.96
C PHE A 146 14.21 14.98 15.41
N ASN A 147 14.36 14.63 16.68
CA ASN A 147 15.66 14.34 17.28
C ASN A 147 16.11 12.90 17.04
N LYS A 148 15.17 11.93 17.08
CA LYS A 148 15.44 10.49 16.94
C LYS A 148 15.02 9.93 15.56
N GLY A 149 14.27 10.68 14.78
CA GLY A 149 13.75 10.27 13.49
C GLY A 149 12.50 9.40 13.55
N VAL A 150 12.08 8.95 14.74
CA VAL A 150 10.94 8.06 14.93
C VAL A 150 10.31 8.24 16.30
N VAL A 151 8.99 8.13 16.38
CA VAL A 151 8.21 7.96 17.61
C VAL A 151 7.36 6.70 17.49
N TYR A 152 7.18 5.99 18.61
CA TYR A 152 6.37 4.78 18.64
C TYR A 152 5.02 5.06 19.29
N LEU A 153 3.94 4.84 18.54
CA LEU A 153 2.58 4.99 19.03
C LEU A 153 2.01 3.62 19.46
N PRO A 154 1.21 3.58 20.54
CA PRO A 154 0.49 2.36 20.90
C PRO A 154 -0.36 1.82 19.74
N SER A 155 -0.46 0.51 19.64
CA SER A 155 -1.27 -0.17 18.65
C SER A 155 -2.20 -1.17 19.32
N ASP A 156 -3.46 -1.21 18.89
CA ASP A 156 -4.43 -2.23 19.33
C ASP A 156 -4.14 -3.61 18.70
N TYR A 157 -3.18 -3.71 17.78
CA TYR A 157 -2.88 -4.91 17.00
C TYR A 157 -1.52 -5.56 17.35
N GLY A 158 -0.92 -5.20 18.47
CA GLY A 158 0.33 -5.80 18.95
C GLY A 158 1.48 -4.81 19.04
N GLU A 159 2.51 -4.93 18.19
CA GLU A 159 3.67 -4.07 18.23
C GLU A 159 3.32 -2.59 17.97
N PRO A 160 3.96 -1.64 18.68
CA PRO A 160 3.74 -0.22 18.47
C PRO A 160 4.01 0.21 17.02
N TYR A 161 3.25 1.20 16.56
CA TYR A 161 3.46 1.78 15.24
C TYR A 161 4.65 2.75 15.24
N PRO A 162 5.71 2.48 14.48
CA PRO A 162 6.78 3.44 14.27
C PRO A 162 6.29 4.53 13.31
N ILE A 163 6.22 5.76 13.79
CA ILE A 163 5.93 6.94 12.97
C ILE A 163 7.22 7.69 12.78
N THR A 164 7.69 7.72 11.55
CA THR A 164 8.99 8.28 11.19
C THR A 164 8.84 9.67 10.58
N ARG A 165 9.95 10.39 10.48
CA ARG A 165 9.99 11.67 9.75
C ARG A 165 9.87 11.53 8.23
N TYR A 166 9.91 10.32 7.70
CA TYR A 166 9.75 10.04 6.26
C TYR A 166 8.29 9.74 5.88
N LEU A 167 7.47 9.45 6.88
CA LEU A 167 6.06 9.16 6.68
C LEU A 167 5.28 10.42 6.33
#